data_38a34bde28a40482ea44a10c5a3baac0
#
_entry.id   38a34bde28a40482ea44a10c5a3baac0
#
_cell.length_a   1.000
_cell.length_b   1.000
_cell.length_c   1.000
_cell.angle_alpha   90.00
_cell.angle_beta   90.00
_cell.angle_gamma   90.00
#
_symmetry.space_group_name_H-M   'P 1'
#
loop_
_entity.id
_entity.type
_entity.pdbx_description
1 polymer ?
#
loop_
_entity_poly.entity_id
_entity_poly.type
_entity_poly.pdbx_seq_one_letter_code
_entity_poly.pdbx_strand_id
1 'polypeptide(L)'
;MTRDIQFFVNNWIFGSVPLPEIIRRVAAIGFDGIELVGEPKIYNPREVKKIVEDAGLKVQSICGMHPGPEPGDLRLLSHPDPEERQKGVDYVKACVNLAAGVGARSVLVVPSLVGQPATLVSRQADLDACIEPLRQAAVYAGEHGILLTIEPINRYEVGLIFSVSDAIDLAKRVDHPNIRVMGDTFHMQIEEGDGIPNAVRRAGQYWFQHMHAADNTREAPGMGTLPWKEILRALHDIEFEGGISMEPLPRGKSPYDARDGNIPAEKLDAELRIGLNYLRETQQMIAAYVR
;
A
#
# COMPACT_ATOMS: atom_id res chain seq x y z
N MET A 1 -13.14 -23.75 -1.24
CA MET A 1 -12.04 -23.56 -0.26
C MET A 1 -11.56 -22.14 -0.42
N THR A 2 -11.74 -21.30 0.58
CA THR A 2 -11.21 -19.93 0.59
C THR A 2 -9.70 -19.97 0.58
N ARG A 3 -9.09 -19.17 -0.27
CA ARG A 3 -7.64 -19.06 -0.39
C ARG A 3 -7.09 -18.37 0.86
N ASP A 4 -5.98 -18.87 1.41
CA ASP A 4 -5.31 -18.20 2.51
C ASP A 4 -4.78 -16.83 2.07
N ILE A 5 -5.01 -15.81 2.89
CA ILE A 5 -4.46 -14.47 2.69
C ILE A 5 -2.95 -14.55 2.87
N GLN A 6 -2.20 -13.96 1.96
CA GLN A 6 -0.76 -13.87 2.02
C GLN A 6 -0.32 -12.58 2.71
N PHE A 7 0.77 -12.67 3.48
CA PHE A 7 1.30 -11.56 4.27
C PHE A 7 2.66 -11.13 3.76
N PHE A 8 2.78 -9.85 3.51
CA PHE A 8 3.95 -9.16 2.98
C PHE A 8 4.42 -8.10 3.97
N VAL A 9 5.56 -7.50 3.69
CA VAL A 9 6.06 -6.35 4.43
C VAL A 9 6.53 -5.27 3.46
N ASN A 10 6.19 -4.02 3.75
CA ASN A 10 6.64 -2.89 2.95
C ASN A 10 8.08 -2.54 3.31
N ASN A 11 8.96 -2.42 2.31
CA ASN A 11 10.38 -2.23 2.58
C ASN A 11 10.76 -0.82 3.01
N TRP A 12 9.89 0.17 2.87
CA TRP A 12 10.22 1.53 3.31
C TRP A 12 10.49 1.62 4.83
N ILE A 13 9.87 0.74 5.63
CA ILE A 13 10.06 0.73 7.09
C ILE A 13 11.48 0.36 7.53
N PHE A 14 12.28 -0.22 6.63
CA PHE A 14 13.68 -0.59 6.87
C PHE A 14 14.65 0.57 6.57
N GLY A 15 14.15 1.70 6.04
CA GLY A 15 14.95 2.85 5.69
C GLY A 15 16.01 2.54 4.64
N SER A 16 17.26 2.89 4.93
CA SER A 16 18.39 2.74 4.00
C SER A 16 19.07 1.36 4.03
N VAL A 17 18.48 0.36 4.69
CA VAL A 17 19.05 -1.00 4.71
C VAL A 17 19.08 -1.57 3.29
N PRO A 18 20.21 -2.17 2.84
CA PRO A 18 20.29 -2.74 1.50
C PRO A 18 19.26 -3.83 1.25
N LEU A 19 18.64 -3.84 0.06
CA LEU A 19 17.58 -4.78 -0.29
C LEU A 19 17.94 -6.25 -0.05
N PRO A 20 19.15 -6.77 -0.38
CA PRO A 20 19.49 -8.16 -0.09
C PRO A 20 19.44 -8.51 1.41
N GLU A 21 19.76 -7.57 2.28
CA GLU A 21 19.66 -7.76 3.72
C GLU A 21 18.21 -7.75 4.17
N ILE A 22 17.37 -6.84 3.65
CA ILE A 22 15.93 -6.80 3.91
C ILE A 22 15.30 -8.15 3.51
N ILE A 23 15.58 -8.64 2.31
CA ILE A 23 15.06 -9.92 1.80
C ILE A 23 15.44 -11.07 2.73
N ARG A 24 16.69 -11.14 3.17
CA ARG A 24 17.15 -12.17 4.11
C ARG A 24 16.39 -12.11 5.44
N ARG A 25 16.16 -10.90 6.00
CA ARG A 25 15.40 -10.69 7.25
C ARG A 25 13.94 -11.08 7.08
N VAL A 26 13.29 -10.64 6.01
CA VAL A 26 11.89 -10.92 5.66
C VAL A 26 11.66 -12.44 5.52
N ALA A 27 12.55 -13.15 4.81
CA ALA A 27 12.51 -14.60 4.69
C ALA A 27 12.69 -15.31 6.04
N ALA A 28 13.63 -14.86 6.86
CA ALA A 28 13.88 -15.42 8.20
C ALA A 28 12.74 -15.19 9.20
N ILE A 29 11.97 -14.11 9.03
CA ILE A 29 10.74 -13.86 9.81
C ILE A 29 9.61 -14.80 9.34
N GLY A 30 9.56 -15.11 8.05
CA GLY A 30 8.62 -16.06 7.47
C GLY A 30 7.49 -15.40 6.68
N PHE A 31 7.63 -14.17 6.20
CA PHE A 31 6.66 -13.54 5.29
C PHE A 31 6.56 -14.30 3.96
N ASP A 32 5.44 -14.10 3.24
CA ASP A 32 5.23 -14.65 1.90
C ASP A 32 5.95 -13.82 0.83
N GLY A 33 6.36 -12.60 1.17
CA GLY A 33 7.09 -11.72 0.28
C GLY A 33 7.20 -10.28 0.78
N ILE A 34 7.40 -9.37 -0.17
CA ILE A 34 7.70 -7.98 0.08
C ILE A 34 6.84 -7.06 -0.81
N GLU A 35 6.59 -5.86 -0.34
CA GLU A 35 6.18 -4.73 -1.15
C GLU A 35 7.35 -3.77 -1.29
N LEU A 36 7.61 -3.28 -2.50
CA LEU A 36 8.74 -2.40 -2.77
C LEU A 36 8.31 -0.94 -2.80
N VAL A 37 9.11 -0.08 -2.17
CA VAL A 37 8.94 1.36 -2.33
C VAL A 37 9.08 1.77 -3.80
N GLY A 38 8.24 2.69 -4.26
CA GLY A 38 8.15 3.14 -5.64
C GLY A 38 9.31 4.06 -6.04
N GLU A 39 10.52 3.52 -6.05
CA GLU A 39 11.73 4.20 -6.52
C GLU A 39 12.35 3.45 -7.73
N PRO A 40 11.69 3.53 -8.90
CA PRO A 40 12.10 2.71 -10.06
C PRO A 40 13.55 2.97 -10.53
N LYS A 41 14.14 4.12 -10.17
CA LYS A 41 15.53 4.44 -10.55
C LYS A 41 16.60 3.68 -9.75
N ILE A 42 16.25 3.20 -8.54
CA ILE A 42 17.22 2.50 -7.67
C ILE A 42 17.18 0.98 -7.83
N TYR A 43 16.17 0.45 -8.53
CA TYR A 43 16.00 -0.98 -8.69
C TYR A 43 16.33 -1.45 -10.12
N ASN A 44 17.16 -2.49 -10.23
CA ASN A 44 17.24 -3.31 -11.43
C ASN A 44 16.18 -4.42 -11.31
N PRO A 45 15.10 -4.43 -12.12
CA PRO A 45 14.00 -5.38 -11.93
C PRO A 45 14.44 -6.85 -12.02
N ARG A 46 15.42 -7.18 -12.88
CA ARG A 46 15.91 -8.55 -13.03
C ARG A 46 16.66 -9.03 -11.79
N GLU A 47 17.51 -8.16 -11.22
CA GLU A 47 18.27 -8.47 -10.01
C GLU A 47 17.34 -8.59 -8.81
N VAL A 48 16.39 -7.65 -8.66
CA VAL A 48 15.38 -7.68 -7.60
C VAL A 48 14.57 -8.97 -7.67
N LYS A 49 14.03 -9.30 -8.85
CA LYS A 49 13.25 -10.52 -9.06
C LYS A 49 14.04 -11.75 -8.63
N LYS A 50 15.30 -11.84 -9.12
CA LYS A 50 16.18 -12.98 -8.80
C LYS A 50 16.42 -13.10 -7.27
N ILE A 51 16.79 -12.02 -6.59
CA ILE A 51 17.09 -12.05 -5.14
C ILE A 51 15.84 -12.48 -4.33
N VAL A 52 14.67 -11.97 -4.72
CA VAL A 52 13.40 -12.28 -4.05
C VAL A 52 13.00 -13.74 -4.27
N GLU A 53 13.07 -14.22 -5.51
CA GLU A 53 12.73 -15.62 -5.87
C GLU A 53 13.73 -16.62 -5.27
N ASP A 54 15.03 -16.33 -5.26
CA ASP A 54 16.06 -17.17 -4.62
C ASP A 54 15.82 -17.34 -3.11
N ALA A 55 15.18 -16.35 -2.47
CA ALA A 55 14.77 -16.42 -1.07
C ALA A 55 13.39 -17.10 -0.83
N GLY A 56 12.73 -17.58 -1.89
CA GLY A 56 11.40 -18.17 -1.82
C GLY A 56 10.27 -17.17 -1.59
N LEU A 57 10.52 -15.89 -1.82
CA LEU A 57 9.58 -14.80 -1.61
C LEU A 57 8.96 -14.32 -2.93
N LYS A 58 7.98 -13.41 -2.82
CA LYS A 58 7.34 -12.73 -3.95
C LYS A 58 7.38 -11.21 -3.76
N VAL A 59 7.32 -10.45 -4.86
CA VAL A 59 6.97 -9.02 -4.81
C VAL A 59 5.46 -8.92 -5.04
N GLN A 60 4.73 -8.36 -4.07
CA GLN A 60 3.27 -8.22 -4.14
C GLN A 60 2.85 -6.98 -4.93
N SER A 61 3.48 -5.86 -4.63
CA SER A 61 3.07 -4.54 -5.09
C SER A 61 4.24 -3.56 -5.05
N ILE A 62 4.04 -2.43 -5.71
CA ILE A 62 4.93 -1.27 -5.62
C ILE A 62 4.21 -0.17 -4.87
N CYS A 63 4.72 0.26 -3.74
CA CYS A 63 4.22 1.38 -2.94
C CYS A 63 4.69 2.69 -3.55
N GLY A 64 3.87 3.28 -4.40
CA GLY A 64 4.19 4.48 -5.17
C GLY A 64 3.69 5.78 -4.54
N MET A 65 3.95 6.90 -5.24
CA MET A 65 3.40 8.24 -4.97
C MET A 65 3.84 8.90 -3.66
N HIS A 66 5.04 8.57 -3.18
CA HIS A 66 5.72 9.42 -2.22
C HIS A 66 6.47 10.54 -2.95
N PRO A 67 6.66 11.73 -2.33
CA PRO A 67 7.56 12.73 -2.88
C PRO A 67 8.93 12.12 -3.17
N GLY A 68 9.50 12.46 -4.33
CA GLY A 68 10.80 11.96 -4.72
C GLY A 68 11.92 12.51 -3.85
N PRO A 69 13.16 11.96 -3.98
CA PRO A 69 14.30 12.38 -3.19
C PRO A 69 14.82 13.76 -3.60
N GLU A 70 14.53 14.19 -4.83
CA GLU A 70 15.00 15.47 -5.35
C GLU A 70 14.01 16.60 -5.04
N PRO A 71 14.50 17.82 -4.72
CA PRO A 71 13.62 18.97 -4.54
C PRO A 71 12.74 19.21 -5.77
N GLY A 72 11.42 19.30 -5.55
CA GLY A 72 10.45 19.51 -6.63
C GLY A 72 9.97 18.24 -7.36
N ASP A 73 10.47 17.06 -7.01
CA ASP A 73 9.93 15.79 -7.50
C ASP A 73 8.66 15.42 -6.70
N LEU A 74 7.56 16.12 -7.00
CA LEU A 74 6.30 16.01 -6.25
C LEU A 74 5.54 14.73 -6.58
N ARG A 75 5.70 14.18 -7.79
CA ARG A 75 4.96 12.99 -8.28
C ARG A 75 3.45 13.12 -8.13
N LEU A 76 2.93 14.31 -8.38
CA LEU A 76 1.58 14.72 -8.00
C LEU A 76 0.63 14.70 -9.19
N LEU A 77 -0.40 13.85 -9.13
CA LEU A 77 -1.40 13.70 -10.19
C LEU A 77 -2.48 14.79 -10.17
N SER A 78 -2.66 15.47 -9.05
CA SER A 78 -3.67 16.53 -8.86
C SER A 78 -3.12 17.96 -8.99
N HIS A 79 -1.87 18.12 -9.42
CA HIS A 79 -1.27 19.44 -9.54
C HIS A 79 -2.06 20.34 -10.55
N PRO A 80 -2.27 21.66 -10.28
CA PRO A 80 -3.00 22.54 -11.19
C PRO A 80 -2.29 22.70 -12.55
N ASP A 81 -0.95 22.65 -12.56
CA ASP A 81 -0.15 22.69 -13.80
C ASP A 81 -0.15 21.33 -14.50
N PRO A 82 -0.58 21.27 -15.78
CA PRO A 82 -0.56 20.04 -16.57
C PRO A 82 0.82 19.42 -16.75
N GLU A 83 1.89 20.22 -16.83
CA GLU A 83 3.25 19.70 -16.96
C GLU A 83 3.70 18.94 -15.71
N GLU A 84 3.35 19.44 -14.53
CA GLU A 84 3.63 18.76 -13.27
C GLU A 84 2.80 17.46 -13.14
N ARG A 85 1.53 17.47 -13.57
CA ARG A 85 0.73 16.23 -13.62
C ARG A 85 1.34 15.19 -14.55
N GLN A 86 1.89 15.61 -15.70
CA GLN A 86 2.55 14.70 -16.64
C GLN A 86 3.77 14.03 -16.01
N LYS A 87 4.56 14.75 -15.21
CA LYS A 87 5.67 14.13 -14.43
C LYS A 87 5.16 13.06 -13.48
N GLY A 88 4.01 13.30 -12.83
CA GLY A 88 3.33 12.30 -11.98
C GLY A 88 2.91 11.06 -12.78
N VAL A 89 2.33 11.24 -13.98
CA VAL A 89 1.98 10.13 -14.87
C VAL A 89 3.20 9.32 -15.30
N ASP A 90 4.28 10.01 -15.68
CA ASP A 90 5.52 9.36 -16.12
C ASP A 90 6.18 8.56 -14.98
N TYR A 91 6.11 9.09 -13.76
CA TYR A 91 6.52 8.36 -12.56
C TYR A 91 5.69 7.08 -12.34
N VAL A 92 4.36 7.17 -12.42
CA VAL A 92 3.49 5.97 -12.27
C VAL A 92 3.81 4.94 -13.35
N LYS A 93 4.01 5.37 -14.61
CA LYS A 93 4.43 4.46 -15.69
C LYS A 93 5.77 3.78 -15.40
N ALA A 94 6.73 4.50 -14.83
CA ALA A 94 8.00 3.90 -14.40
C ALA A 94 7.81 2.86 -13.28
N CYS A 95 6.91 3.12 -12.32
CA CYS A 95 6.52 2.14 -11.30
C CYS A 95 5.82 0.91 -11.90
N VAL A 96 4.97 1.09 -12.92
CA VAL A 96 4.33 -0.02 -13.65
C VAL A 96 5.37 -0.89 -14.34
N ASN A 97 6.38 -0.30 -14.99
CA ASN A 97 7.49 -1.04 -15.59
C ASN A 97 8.29 -1.83 -14.56
N LEU A 98 8.55 -1.23 -13.40
CA LEU A 98 9.17 -1.93 -12.28
C LEU A 98 8.29 -3.11 -11.83
N ALA A 99 7.00 -2.88 -11.59
CA ALA A 99 6.04 -3.91 -11.17
C ALA A 99 6.03 -5.10 -12.14
N ALA A 100 5.89 -4.84 -13.44
CA ALA A 100 5.91 -5.87 -14.46
C ALA A 100 7.25 -6.64 -14.48
N GLY A 101 8.37 -5.92 -14.33
CA GLY A 101 9.71 -6.51 -14.34
C GLY A 101 10.02 -7.40 -13.14
N VAL A 102 9.45 -7.11 -11.97
CA VAL A 102 9.62 -7.92 -10.75
C VAL A 102 8.51 -8.95 -10.54
N GLY A 103 7.45 -8.92 -11.37
CA GLY A 103 6.30 -9.82 -11.25
C GLY A 103 5.30 -9.40 -10.16
N ALA A 104 5.26 -8.12 -9.80
CA ALA A 104 4.27 -7.58 -8.88
C ALA A 104 2.89 -7.47 -9.54
N ARG A 105 1.83 -7.45 -8.73
CA ARG A 105 0.43 -7.41 -9.20
C ARG A 105 -0.10 -5.99 -9.38
N SER A 106 0.38 -5.06 -8.57
CA SER A 106 -0.19 -3.71 -8.51
C SER A 106 0.84 -2.63 -8.20
N VAL A 107 0.45 -1.40 -8.51
CA VAL A 107 1.14 -0.17 -8.07
C VAL A 107 0.14 0.64 -7.27
N LEU A 108 0.53 1.04 -6.06
CA LEU A 108 -0.20 1.97 -5.22
C LEU A 108 -0.04 3.38 -5.76
N VAL A 109 -1.13 4.15 -5.76
CA VAL A 109 -1.16 5.56 -6.15
C VAL A 109 -1.93 6.39 -5.12
N VAL A 110 -1.33 7.52 -4.73
CA VAL A 110 -2.00 8.55 -3.94
C VAL A 110 -2.16 9.78 -4.83
N PRO A 111 -3.38 10.27 -5.11
CA PRO A 111 -3.59 11.37 -6.04
C PRO A 111 -3.15 12.74 -5.51
N SER A 112 -2.92 12.88 -4.19
CA SER A 112 -2.46 14.10 -3.52
C SER A 112 -1.10 13.91 -2.84
N LEU A 113 -0.47 15.01 -2.48
CA LEU A 113 0.85 15.00 -1.83
C LEU A 113 0.73 14.48 -0.40
N VAL A 114 1.44 13.40 -0.07
CA VAL A 114 1.52 12.86 1.29
C VAL A 114 2.34 13.80 2.19
N GLY A 115 1.85 14.03 3.39
CA GLY A 115 2.43 14.99 4.35
C GLY A 115 1.95 16.43 4.16
N GLN A 116 0.99 16.66 3.24
CA GLN A 116 0.37 17.97 3.02
C GLN A 116 -1.16 17.87 3.03
N PRO A 117 -1.82 18.15 4.17
CA PRO A 117 -3.27 18.00 4.30
C PRO A 117 -4.08 19.09 3.60
N ALA A 118 -3.44 20.09 3.00
CA ALA A 118 -4.10 21.17 2.27
C ALA A 118 -4.27 20.82 0.79
N THR A 119 -5.38 21.26 0.21
CA THR A 119 -5.59 21.26 -1.23
C THR A 119 -4.77 22.38 -1.90
N LEU A 120 -4.43 22.22 -3.18
CA LEU A 120 -3.68 23.23 -3.92
C LEU A 120 -4.57 24.38 -4.41
N VAL A 121 -5.78 24.06 -4.88
CA VAL A 121 -6.78 25.02 -5.34
C VAL A 121 -8.05 24.86 -4.50
N SER A 122 -8.73 23.75 -4.64
CA SER A 122 -9.85 23.30 -3.82
C SER A 122 -10.01 21.80 -3.97
N ARG A 123 -10.67 21.14 -3.01
CA ARG A 123 -10.85 19.68 -3.08
C ARG A 123 -11.49 19.25 -4.40
N GLN A 124 -12.50 19.98 -4.88
CA GLN A 124 -13.18 19.64 -6.14
C GLN A 124 -12.26 19.84 -7.34
N ALA A 125 -11.55 20.97 -7.44
CA ALA A 125 -10.67 21.27 -8.55
C ALA A 125 -9.49 20.27 -8.62
N ASP A 126 -8.91 19.93 -7.48
CA ASP A 126 -7.78 18.99 -7.39
C ASP A 126 -8.23 17.55 -7.72
N LEU A 127 -9.46 17.15 -7.29
CA LEU A 127 -10.09 15.89 -7.71
C LEU A 127 -10.35 15.83 -9.22
N ASP A 128 -10.85 16.91 -9.81
CA ASP A 128 -11.09 16.97 -11.26
C ASP A 128 -9.78 16.90 -12.04
N ALA A 129 -8.74 17.55 -11.53
CA ALA A 129 -7.43 17.59 -12.16
C ALA A 129 -6.75 16.21 -12.24
N CYS A 130 -6.99 15.30 -11.26
CA CYS A 130 -6.33 14.01 -11.23
C CYS A 130 -7.01 12.91 -12.07
N ILE A 131 -8.24 13.11 -12.57
CA ILE A 131 -8.99 12.07 -13.31
C ILE A 131 -8.27 11.63 -14.57
N GLU A 132 -7.93 12.57 -15.44
CA GLU A 132 -7.29 12.25 -16.72
C GLU A 132 -5.87 11.70 -16.54
N PRO A 133 -5.00 12.24 -15.65
CA PRO A 133 -3.73 11.63 -15.30
C PRO A 133 -3.86 10.18 -14.80
N LEU A 134 -4.81 9.90 -13.92
CA LEU A 134 -5.08 8.53 -13.44
C LEU A 134 -5.55 7.61 -14.57
N ARG A 135 -6.41 8.12 -15.49
CA ARG A 135 -6.86 7.34 -16.64
C ARG A 135 -5.70 6.97 -17.58
N GLN A 136 -4.83 7.92 -17.88
CA GLN A 136 -3.64 7.67 -18.71
C GLN A 136 -2.71 6.63 -18.08
N ALA A 137 -2.48 6.75 -16.76
CA ALA A 137 -1.70 5.78 -16.02
C ALA A 137 -2.36 4.40 -16.00
N ALA A 138 -3.70 4.33 -15.85
CA ALA A 138 -4.46 3.08 -15.82
C ALA A 138 -4.49 2.35 -17.16
N VAL A 139 -4.57 3.09 -18.28
CA VAL A 139 -4.43 2.51 -19.63
C VAL A 139 -3.07 1.84 -19.75
N TYR A 140 -2.01 2.55 -19.42
CA TYR A 140 -0.65 2.00 -19.48
C TYR A 140 -0.46 0.79 -18.55
N ALA A 141 -0.98 0.85 -17.34
CA ALA A 141 -0.95 -0.27 -16.40
C ALA A 141 -1.67 -1.51 -16.96
N GLY A 142 -2.84 -1.29 -17.60
CA GLY A 142 -3.62 -2.36 -18.24
C GLY A 142 -2.86 -3.06 -19.37
N GLU A 143 -2.11 -2.34 -20.19
CA GLU A 143 -1.24 -2.89 -21.24
C GLU A 143 -0.14 -3.82 -20.68
N HIS A 144 0.22 -3.63 -19.40
CA HIS A 144 1.24 -4.43 -18.71
C HIS A 144 0.64 -5.47 -17.75
N GLY A 145 -0.69 -5.59 -17.67
CA GLY A 145 -1.38 -6.50 -16.76
C GLY A 145 -1.28 -6.11 -15.28
N ILE A 146 -1.01 -4.82 -14.99
CA ILE A 146 -0.84 -4.27 -13.64
C ILE A 146 -2.09 -3.51 -13.22
N LEU A 147 -2.51 -3.66 -11.97
CA LEU A 147 -3.56 -2.85 -11.35
C LEU A 147 -2.95 -1.57 -10.74
N LEU A 148 -3.67 -0.46 -10.82
CA LEU A 148 -3.42 0.69 -9.98
C LEU A 148 -4.39 0.66 -8.80
N THR A 149 -3.88 0.75 -7.58
CA THR A 149 -4.70 0.79 -6.35
C THR A 149 -4.63 2.17 -5.72
N ILE A 150 -5.76 2.89 -5.68
CA ILE A 150 -5.85 4.19 -5.02
C ILE A 150 -5.83 3.95 -3.51
N GLU A 151 -4.91 4.59 -2.81
CA GLU A 151 -4.86 4.59 -1.36
C GLU A 151 -5.53 5.84 -0.79
N PRO A 152 -6.58 5.68 0.01
CA PRO A 152 -7.07 6.73 0.89
C PRO A 152 -6.17 6.84 2.11
N ILE A 153 -5.80 8.08 2.43
CA ILE A 153 -4.95 8.40 3.59
C ILE A 153 -5.70 9.41 4.46
N ASN A 154 -5.49 9.38 5.77
CA ASN A 154 -6.23 10.20 6.72
C ASN A 154 -6.07 11.71 6.44
N ARG A 155 -7.07 12.49 6.88
CA ARG A 155 -7.19 13.95 6.68
C ARG A 155 -6.06 14.79 7.29
N TYR A 156 -5.25 14.22 8.15
CA TYR A 156 -4.12 14.91 8.75
C TYR A 156 -2.85 14.84 7.87
N GLU A 157 -2.86 13.94 6.88
CA GLU A 157 -1.71 13.70 6.01
C GLU A 157 -1.95 14.05 4.54
N VAL A 158 -3.22 14.02 4.07
CA VAL A 158 -3.54 14.37 2.67
C VAL A 158 -4.78 15.26 2.57
N GLY A 159 -4.96 15.91 1.41
CA GLY A 159 -6.05 16.86 1.18
C GLY A 159 -7.25 16.34 0.38
N LEU A 160 -7.22 15.13 -0.21
CA LEU A 160 -8.21 14.74 -1.22
C LEU A 160 -9.04 13.50 -0.88
N ILE A 161 -8.43 12.36 -0.67
CA ILE A 161 -9.07 11.05 -0.57
C ILE A 161 -8.80 10.49 0.81
N PHE A 162 -9.84 10.36 1.63
CA PHE A 162 -9.70 9.99 3.03
C PHE A 162 -10.22 8.60 3.34
N SER A 163 -11.32 8.20 2.70
CA SER A 163 -11.98 6.91 2.94
C SER A 163 -11.93 5.99 1.73
N VAL A 164 -12.15 4.71 1.96
CA VAL A 164 -12.33 3.72 0.88
C VAL A 164 -13.48 4.12 -0.05
N SER A 165 -14.55 4.71 0.48
CA SER A 165 -15.66 5.22 -0.32
C SER A 165 -15.23 6.39 -1.23
N ASP A 166 -14.44 7.35 -0.73
CA ASP A 166 -13.87 8.43 -1.56
C ASP A 166 -13.01 7.87 -2.71
N ALA A 167 -12.19 6.85 -2.40
CA ALA A 167 -11.32 6.21 -3.38
C ALA A 167 -12.14 5.48 -4.47
N ILE A 168 -13.22 4.79 -4.09
CA ILE A 168 -14.13 4.15 -5.05
C ILE A 168 -14.83 5.19 -5.93
N ASP A 169 -15.27 6.30 -5.36
CA ASP A 169 -15.93 7.35 -6.14
C ASP A 169 -14.97 8.02 -7.12
N LEU A 170 -13.71 8.24 -6.74
CA LEU A 170 -12.69 8.67 -7.69
C LEU A 170 -12.43 7.60 -8.76
N ALA A 171 -12.30 6.33 -8.39
CA ALA A 171 -12.08 5.23 -9.32
C ALA A 171 -13.20 5.12 -10.37
N LYS A 172 -14.47 5.29 -9.96
CA LYS A 172 -15.63 5.35 -10.87
C LYS A 172 -15.55 6.53 -11.84
N ARG A 173 -15.08 7.69 -11.40
CA ARG A 173 -14.89 8.88 -12.25
C ARG A 173 -13.75 8.69 -13.26
N VAL A 174 -12.68 7.98 -12.87
CA VAL A 174 -11.59 7.58 -13.78
C VAL A 174 -12.13 6.65 -14.87
N ASP A 175 -13.08 5.78 -14.51
CA ASP A 175 -13.78 4.84 -15.42
C ASP A 175 -12.82 3.99 -16.25
N HIS A 176 -11.98 3.20 -15.56
CA HIS A 176 -11.04 2.28 -16.20
C HIS A 176 -10.94 0.96 -15.42
N PRO A 177 -10.96 -0.21 -16.11
CA PRO A 177 -10.98 -1.52 -15.43
C PRO A 177 -9.70 -1.86 -14.65
N ASN A 178 -8.61 -1.14 -14.83
CA ASN A 178 -7.36 -1.35 -14.10
C ASN A 178 -7.18 -0.41 -12.90
N ILE A 179 -8.19 0.41 -12.57
CA ILE A 179 -8.23 1.17 -11.32
C ILE A 179 -8.96 0.36 -10.27
N ARG A 180 -8.37 0.24 -9.11
CA ARG A 180 -8.88 -0.41 -7.90
C ARG A 180 -8.60 0.47 -6.70
N VAL A 181 -8.97 -0.01 -5.53
CA VAL A 181 -8.70 0.67 -4.27
C VAL A 181 -8.02 -0.26 -3.30
N MET A 182 -7.40 0.32 -2.32
CA MET A 182 -6.84 -0.35 -1.16
C MET A 182 -7.25 0.36 0.13
N GLY A 183 -6.78 -0.11 1.26
CA GLY A 183 -6.90 0.57 2.53
C GLY A 183 -5.71 0.28 3.42
N ASP A 184 -5.33 1.26 4.22
CA ASP A 184 -4.39 1.10 5.32
C ASP A 184 -5.15 1.14 6.64
N THR A 185 -5.02 0.11 7.44
CA THR A 185 -5.77 -0.03 8.71
C THR A 185 -5.52 1.12 9.68
N PHE A 186 -4.32 1.71 9.69
CA PHE A 186 -4.02 2.89 10.48
C PHE A 186 -4.80 4.13 10.01
N HIS A 187 -4.91 4.34 8.70
CA HIS A 187 -5.68 5.46 8.15
C HIS A 187 -7.19 5.21 8.24
N MET A 188 -7.62 3.98 7.92
CA MET A 188 -9.03 3.59 7.96
C MET A 188 -9.66 3.72 9.35
N GLN A 189 -8.94 3.42 10.43
CA GLN A 189 -9.48 3.58 11.77
C GLN A 189 -9.81 5.04 12.15
N ILE A 190 -9.19 6.01 11.47
CA ILE A 190 -9.45 7.43 11.67
C ILE A 190 -10.66 7.88 10.84
N GLU A 191 -10.80 7.34 9.61
CA GLU A 191 -11.70 7.87 8.59
C GLU A 191 -12.98 7.04 8.38
N GLU A 192 -12.97 5.73 8.67
CA GLU A 192 -14.13 4.86 8.43
C GLU A 192 -15.08 4.88 9.64
N GLY A 193 -16.09 5.76 9.57
CA GLY A 193 -17.00 6.02 10.68
C GLY A 193 -17.82 4.83 11.19
N ASP A 194 -18.00 3.80 10.36
CA ASP A 194 -18.65 2.54 10.71
C ASP A 194 -17.67 1.35 10.84
N GLY A 195 -16.38 1.66 10.84
CA GLY A 195 -15.29 0.75 11.09
C GLY A 195 -14.75 0.03 9.85
N ILE A 196 -13.51 -0.39 9.95
CA ILE A 196 -12.73 -1.05 8.88
C ILE A 196 -13.47 -2.26 8.28
N PRO A 197 -14.04 -3.20 9.07
CA PRO A 197 -14.72 -4.37 8.52
C PRO A 197 -15.88 -4.02 7.58
N ASN A 198 -16.66 -2.97 7.92
CA ASN A 198 -17.78 -2.54 7.10
C ASN A 198 -17.32 -1.83 5.82
N ALA A 199 -16.26 -1.03 5.89
CA ALA A 199 -15.65 -0.40 4.72
C ALA A 199 -15.15 -1.44 3.70
N VAL A 200 -14.46 -2.49 4.19
CA VAL A 200 -14.00 -3.63 3.37
C VAL A 200 -15.18 -4.34 2.70
N ARG A 201 -16.25 -4.68 3.45
CA ARG A 201 -17.42 -5.35 2.89
C ARG A 201 -18.14 -4.49 1.85
N ARG A 202 -18.27 -3.17 2.07
CA ARG A 202 -18.86 -2.25 1.08
C ARG A 202 -18.07 -2.18 -0.21
N ALA A 203 -16.75 -2.19 -0.12
CA ALA A 203 -15.88 -2.19 -1.29
C ALA A 203 -16.02 -3.49 -2.10
N GLY A 204 -16.11 -4.62 -1.42
CA GLY A 204 -16.22 -5.94 -2.05
C GLY A 204 -14.95 -6.34 -2.81
N GLN A 205 -14.95 -7.56 -3.33
CA GLN A 205 -13.80 -8.16 -4.04
C GLN A 205 -13.34 -7.33 -5.24
N TYR A 206 -14.29 -6.77 -6.00
CA TYR A 206 -13.95 -6.04 -7.22
C TYR A 206 -13.10 -4.80 -6.94
N TRP A 207 -13.46 -4.02 -5.93
CA TRP A 207 -12.74 -2.77 -5.65
C TRP A 207 -11.53 -2.98 -4.75
N PHE A 208 -11.64 -3.77 -3.67
CA PHE A 208 -10.63 -3.87 -2.63
C PHE A 208 -9.56 -4.89 -2.98
N GLN A 209 -8.36 -4.45 -3.39
CA GLN A 209 -7.34 -5.33 -3.98
C GLN A 209 -6.01 -5.37 -3.23
N HIS A 210 -5.82 -4.53 -2.22
CA HIS A 210 -4.60 -4.50 -1.40
C HIS A 210 -4.92 -3.92 -0.02
N MET A 211 -4.11 -4.26 0.99
CA MET A 211 -4.23 -3.69 2.33
C MET A 211 -2.86 -3.46 2.96
N HIS A 212 -2.66 -2.27 3.53
CA HIS A 212 -1.59 -2.04 4.49
C HIS A 212 -2.05 -2.35 5.90
N ALA A 213 -1.16 -2.92 6.71
CA ALA A 213 -1.49 -3.37 8.05
C ALA A 213 -0.52 -2.81 9.11
N ALA A 214 -1.08 -1.97 9.97
CA ALA A 214 -0.51 -1.56 11.25
C ALA A 214 -1.65 -1.41 12.26
N ASP A 215 -1.38 -1.52 13.54
CA ASP A 215 -2.40 -1.29 14.57
C ASP A 215 -2.71 0.21 14.73
N ASN A 216 -3.67 0.56 15.57
CA ASN A 216 -4.11 1.94 15.78
C ASN A 216 -3.00 2.88 16.29
N THR A 217 -1.97 2.35 16.87
CA THR A 217 -0.77 3.08 17.33
C THR A 217 0.37 3.10 16.32
N ARG A 218 0.14 2.62 15.11
CA ARG A 218 1.11 2.33 14.06
C ARG A 218 2.10 1.20 14.40
N GLU A 219 1.98 0.56 15.57
CA GLU A 219 2.73 -0.65 15.95
C GLU A 219 2.24 -1.87 15.15
N ALA A 220 2.87 -3.02 15.33
CA ALA A 220 2.48 -4.23 14.60
C ALA A 220 1.06 -4.71 14.96
N PRO A 221 0.35 -5.36 14.03
CA PRO A 221 -0.95 -5.95 14.27
C PRO A 221 -1.01 -6.79 15.55
N GLY A 222 -2.03 -6.55 16.39
CA GLY A 222 -2.18 -7.20 17.69
C GLY A 222 -1.48 -6.49 18.85
N MET A 223 -0.73 -5.42 18.60
CA MET A 223 -0.10 -4.61 19.66
C MET A 223 -0.96 -3.40 20.07
N GLY A 224 -2.10 -3.20 19.44
CA GLY A 224 -3.04 -2.13 19.73
C GLY A 224 -4.46 -2.63 19.97
N THR A 225 -5.46 -1.91 19.46
CA THR A 225 -6.88 -2.16 19.75
C THR A 225 -7.74 -2.44 18.52
N LEU A 226 -7.14 -2.57 17.33
CA LEU A 226 -7.92 -2.86 16.12
C LEU A 226 -8.56 -4.25 16.18
N PRO A 227 -9.79 -4.41 15.69
CA PRO A 227 -10.53 -5.67 15.72
C PRO A 227 -10.07 -6.60 14.58
N TRP A 228 -8.84 -7.10 14.64
CA TRP A 228 -8.21 -7.87 13.58
C TRP A 228 -9.00 -9.11 13.15
N LYS A 229 -9.67 -9.78 14.10
CA LYS A 229 -10.51 -10.93 13.78
C LYS A 229 -11.65 -10.54 12.84
N GLU A 230 -12.31 -9.41 13.11
CA GLU A 230 -13.41 -8.88 12.30
C GLU A 230 -12.90 -8.33 10.96
N ILE A 231 -11.70 -7.73 10.94
CA ILE A 231 -11.04 -7.23 9.72
C ILE A 231 -10.72 -8.41 8.79
N LEU A 232 -10.00 -9.43 9.29
CA LEU A 232 -9.67 -10.60 8.48
C LEU A 232 -10.92 -11.38 8.04
N ARG A 233 -11.96 -11.42 8.88
CA ARG A 233 -13.25 -12.01 8.50
C ARG A 233 -13.92 -11.22 7.38
N ALA A 234 -13.89 -9.88 7.41
CA ALA A 234 -14.43 -9.07 6.32
C ALA A 234 -13.68 -9.30 5.00
N LEU A 235 -12.35 -9.44 5.04
CA LEU A 235 -11.58 -9.82 3.86
C LEU A 235 -11.96 -11.21 3.34
N HIS A 236 -12.19 -12.16 4.23
CA HIS A 236 -12.69 -13.48 3.86
C HIS A 236 -14.10 -13.41 3.26
N ASP A 237 -15.01 -12.62 3.84
CA ASP A 237 -16.39 -12.47 3.37
C ASP A 237 -16.48 -11.91 1.93
N ILE A 238 -15.51 -11.09 1.51
CA ILE A 238 -15.40 -10.54 0.14
C ILE A 238 -14.56 -11.40 -0.80
N GLU A 239 -14.10 -12.58 -0.38
CA GLU A 239 -13.20 -13.44 -1.17
C GLU A 239 -11.93 -12.70 -1.63
N PHE A 240 -11.29 -11.97 -0.70
CA PHE A 240 -10.13 -11.13 -1.00
C PHE A 240 -8.99 -11.91 -1.65
N GLU A 241 -8.54 -11.44 -2.82
CA GLU A 241 -7.45 -12.04 -3.59
C GLU A 241 -6.14 -11.24 -3.55
N GLY A 242 -6.16 -10.11 -2.85
CA GLY A 242 -4.98 -9.25 -2.69
C GLY A 242 -3.98 -9.80 -1.68
N GLY A 243 -3.06 -8.93 -1.27
CA GLY A 243 -2.11 -9.18 -0.19
C GLY A 243 -2.24 -8.17 0.93
N ILE A 244 -1.82 -8.55 2.11
CA ILE A 244 -1.69 -7.65 3.25
C ILE A 244 -0.21 -7.34 3.44
N SER A 245 0.20 -6.08 3.26
CA SER A 245 1.56 -5.62 3.52
C SER A 245 1.64 -4.94 4.89
N MET A 246 2.42 -5.52 5.77
CA MET A 246 2.68 -4.90 7.08
C MET A 246 3.65 -3.73 6.94
N GLU A 247 3.34 -2.64 7.64
CA GLU A 247 4.20 -1.46 7.72
C GLU A 247 4.20 -0.82 9.12
N PRO A 248 4.42 -1.62 10.16
CA PRO A 248 4.44 -1.10 11.51
C PRO A 248 5.68 -0.27 11.78
N LEU A 249 5.52 0.64 12.73
CA LEU A 249 6.62 1.41 13.30
C LEU A 249 6.68 1.13 14.81
N PRO A 250 7.86 0.80 15.35
CA PRO A 250 8.02 0.61 16.77
C PRO A 250 7.59 1.84 17.58
N ARG A 251 7.03 1.60 18.76
CA ARG A 251 6.48 2.64 19.64
C ARG A 251 7.39 3.86 19.76
N GLY A 252 6.81 5.04 19.52
CA GLY A 252 7.50 6.31 19.56
C GLY A 252 8.34 6.62 18.33
N LYS A 253 8.23 5.79 17.28
CA LYS A 253 8.88 6.01 15.98
C LYS A 253 7.87 6.52 14.94
N SER A 254 8.37 7.27 13.99
CA SER A 254 7.62 7.89 12.90
C SER A 254 8.14 7.42 11.53
N PRO A 255 7.43 7.67 10.43
CA PRO A 255 7.95 7.43 9.09
C PRO A 255 9.27 8.16 8.81
N TYR A 256 9.49 9.32 9.43
CA TYR A 256 10.75 10.06 9.33
C TYR A 256 11.90 9.33 10.01
N ASP A 257 11.66 8.69 11.18
CA ASP A 257 12.68 7.86 11.83
C ASP A 257 13.07 6.66 10.96
N ALA A 258 12.12 6.06 10.24
CA ALA A 258 12.41 4.97 9.30
C ALA A 258 13.28 5.47 8.15
N ARG A 259 12.89 6.57 7.49
CA ARG A 259 13.65 7.18 6.39
C ARG A 259 15.07 7.53 6.81
N ASP A 260 15.24 8.05 8.01
CA ASP A 260 16.54 8.50 8.54
C ASP A 260 17.37 7.34 9.14
N GLY A 261 16.87 6.09 9.08
CA GLY A 261 17.57 4.90 9.59
C GLY A 261 17.60 4.79 11.12
N ASN A 262 16.70 5.48 11.81
CA ASN A 262 16.66 5.58 13.27
C ASN A 262 15.81 4.49 13.95
N ILE A 263 15.48 3.41 13.24
CA ILE A 263 14.75 2.27 13.80
C ILE A 263 15.72 1.12 14.07
N PRO A 264 15.87 0.68 15.33
CA PRO A 264 16.72 -0.47 15.65
C PRO A 264 16.24 -1.74 14.95
N ALA A 265 17.12 -2.40 14.21
CA ALA A 265 16.79 -3.57 13.39
C ALA A 265 16.15 -4.71 14.20
N GLU A 266 16.73 -5.04 15.36
CA GLU A 266 16.23 -6.11 16.23
C GLU A 266 14.82 -5.83 16.75
N LYS A 267 14.52 -4.56 17.08
CA LYS A 267 13.20 -4.15 17.56
C LYS A 267 12.16 -4.28 16.44
N LEU A 268 12.50 -3.80 15.23
CA LEU A 268 11.62 -3.92 14.07
C LEU A 268 11.34 -5.39 13.73
N ASP A 269 12.37 -6.24 13.68
CA ASP A 269 12.22 -7.66 13.37
C ASP A 269 11.38 -8.40 14.43
N ALA A 270 11.52 -8.04 15.70
CA ALA A 270 10.71 -8.61 16.79
C ALA A 270 9.24 -8.24 16.62
N GLU A 271 8.91 -6.97 16.35
CA GLU A 271 7.54 -6.52 16.15
C GLU A 271 6.92 -7.10 14.88
N LEU A 272 7.67 -7.18 13.78
CA LEU A 272 7.21 -7.85 12.55
C LEU A 272 6.87 -9.32 12.79
N ARG A 273 7.67 -10.02 13.58
CA ARG A 273 7.42 -11.42 13.95
C ARG A 273 6.18 -11.58 14.81
N ILE A 274 5.98 -10.70 15.79
CA ILE A 274 4.77 -10.67 16.64
C ILE A 274 3.52 -10.47 15.78
N GLY A 275 3.50 -9.42 14.93
CA GLY A 275 2.36 -9.11 14.10
C GLY A 275 2.03 -10.19 13.06
N LEU A 276 3.05 -10.74 12.40
CA LEU A 276 2.85 -11.82 11.44
C LEU A 276 2.26 -13.09 12.09
N ASN A 277 2.78 -13.49 13.24
CA ASN A 277 2.26 -14.65 13.98
C ASN A 277 0.81 -14.39 14.40
N TYR A 278 0.53 -13.22 14.96
CA TYR A 278 -0.82 -12.83 15.37
C TYR A 278 -1.83 -12.89 14.20
N LEU A 279 -1.48 -12.35 13.05
CA LEU A 279 -2.35 -12.37 11.86
C LEU A 279 -2.57 -13.80 11.35
N ARG A 280 -1.53 -14.64 11.31
CA ARG A 280 -1.64 -16.04 10.89
C ARG A 280 -2.51 -16.88 11.82
N GLU A 281 -2.30 -16.74 13.13
CA GLU A 281 -3.12 -17.43 14.14
C GLU A 281 -4.59 -16.99 14.03
N THR A 282 -4.83 -15.69 13.85
CA THR A 282 -6.19 -15.16 13.67
C THR A 282 -6.84 -15.70 12.40
N GLN A 283 -6.12 -15.79 11.29
CA GLN A 283 -6.61 -16.40 10.05
C GLN A 283 -6.96 -17.89 10.23
N GLN A 284 -6.12 -18.64 10.90
CA GLN A 284 -6.38 -20.06 11.20
C GLN A 284 -7.63 -20.24 12.06
N MET A 285 -7.82 -19.39 13.08
CA MET A 285 -9.06 -19.38 13.87
C MET A 285 -10.29 -19.15 13.01
N ILE A 286 -10.27 -18.16 12.10
CA ILE A 286 -11.39 -17.90 11.20
C ILE A 286 -11.67 -19.10 10.30
N ALA A 287 -10.66 -19.69 9.69
CA ALA A 287 -10.80 -20.86 8.81
C ALA A 287 -11.40 -22.09 9.54
N ALA A 288 -11.15 -22.23 10.83
CA ALA A 288 -11.72 -23.31 11.64
C ALA A 288 -13.21 -23.12 11.95
N TYR A 289 -13.71 -21.88 11.98
CA TYR A 289 -15.14 -21.57 12.25
C TYR A 289 -16.01 -21.56 10.99
N VAL A 290 -15.43 -21.49 9.80
CA VAL A 290 -16.15 -21.42 8.51
C VAL A 290 -16.32 -22.81 7.89
N ARG A 291 -15.70 -23.84 8.48
CA ARG A 291 -15.89 -25.26 8.12
C ARG A 291 -17.07 -25.85 8.88
#